data_a4c6c7f634e5f5c40f8429953e9d58e3
#
_entry.id   a4c6c7f634e5f5c40f8429953e9d58e3
#
_cell.length_a   1.000
_cell.length_b   1.000
_cell.length_c   1.000
_cell.angle_alpha   90.00
_cell.angle_beta   90.00
_cell.angle_gamma   90.00
#
_symmetry.space_group_name_H-M   'P 1'
#
loop_
_entity.id
_entity.type
_entity.pdbx_description
1 polymer ?
#
loop_
_entity_poly.entity_id
_entity_poly.type
_entity_poly.pdbx_seq_one_letter_code
_entity_poly.pdbx_strand_id
1 'polypeptide(L)'
;MSSVKNKNSIKDSDEIDLGRLFGELIDHRKLIISVTSLFTLISLVYAIFATPIYQADALVQVEQKQANAILSNLSQMLPDSQPQSAPEIALLESRMILGKTVDDLNLQTKVTQKHFPLFGRGFSRLMGDKDGVINITRLYIDTSSEEIPDITIIVKDNEHYELIYNGQRINGVVGELYEEKGITVKVDHIDSKPGTEFNVTYDTRLKAITELQKIFTVTDQGKDTGILTLSLTGDNADLIAKIVNSIAVNYLAQNIDRQAAQDAKSLEFLNNQLPKVRSDLDVAEDKLNQFRRLNDSVDLSLEAKSVLDQIVNVDNQLNELTFRESEISQLYTKEHPTYKALLEKRKTLQDEKSKLNKRVTAMPETQQEILRLSR
;
A
#
# COMPACT_ATOMS: atom_id res chain seq x y z
N MET A 1 23.75 92.87 15.09
CA MET A 1 22.77 92.23 15.92
C MET A 1 22.18 91.07 15.16
N SER A 2 22.49 89.84 15.56
CA SER A 2 22.28 88.62 14.83
C SER A 2 20.85 88.13 14.96
N SER A 3 20.24 87.80 13.84
CA SER A 3 18.96 87.15 13.75
C SER A 3 19.17 85.64 13.70
N VAL A 4 18.70 84.93 14.74
CA VAL A 4 18.74 83.49 14.91
C VAL A 4 17.66 82.87 14.02
N LYS A 5 18.08 82.08 13.01
CA LYS A 5 17.25 81.33 12.11
C LYS A 5 16.89 80.04 12.78
N ASN A 6 15.66 79.91 13.26
CA ASN A 6 15.11 78.70 13.87
C ASN A 6 14.87 77.59 12.81
N LYS A 7 15.63 76.55 12.87
CA LYS A 7 15.54 75.41 11.93
C LYS A 7 14.59 74.40 12.56
N ASN A 8 13.32 74.47 12.17
CA ASN A 8 12.35 73.42 12.55
C ASN A 8 12.77 72.13 11.87
N SER A 9 13.24 71.17 12.63
CA SER A 9 13.42 69.78 12.21
C SER A 9 12.03 69.14 12.09
N ILE A 10 11.61 68.93 10.85
CA ILE A 10 10.47 68.06 10.55
C ILE A 10 10.91 66.63 10.96
N LYS A 11 10.35 66.13 12.06
CA LYS A 11 10.37 64.70 12.33
C LYS A 11 9.50 64.03 11.28
N ASP A 12 10.11 63.34 10.33
CA ASP A 12 9.42 62.30 9.53
C ASP A 12 8.92 61.25 10.53
N SER A 13 7.68 61.40 10.91
CA SER A 13 6.96 60.29 11.52
C SER A 13 6.58 59.36 10.39
N ASP A 14 7.10 58.13 10.40
CA ASP A 14 6.69 56.99 9.56
C ASP A 14 5.23 56.54 9.88
N GLU A 15 4.34 57.50 10.10
CA GLU A 15 2.91 57.23 10.22
C GLU A 15 2.34 57.10 8.83
N ILE A 16 1.93 55.88 8.45
CA ILE A 16 1.20 55.58 7.21
C ILE A 16 -0.14 56.32 7.30
N ASP A 17 -0.24 57.44 6.60
CA ASP A 17 -1.49 58.19 6.49
C ASP A 17 -2.49 57.43 5.62
N LEU A 18 -3.36 56.66 6.32
CA LEU A 18 -4.43 55.86 5.70
C LEU A 18 -5.39 56.74 4.87
N GLY A 19 -5.60 58.01 5.26
CA GLY A 19 -6.46 58.93 4.54
C GLY A 19 -5.90 59.28 3.15
N ARG A 20 -4.59 59.49 3.06
CA ARG A 20 -3.89 59.75 1.80
C ARG A 20 -3.87 58.55 0.89
N LEU A 21 -3.66 57.33 1.46
CA LEU A 21 -3.78 56.07 0.70
C LEU A 21 -5.17 55.84 0.13
N PHE A 22 -6.22 56.13 0.90
CA PHE A 22 -7.60 56.05 0.40
C PHE A 22 -7.89 57.05 -0.71
N GLY A 23 -7.34 58.30 -0.60
CA GLY A 23 -7.47 59.31 -1.65
C GLY A 23 -6.83 58.86 -2.95
N GLU A 24 -5.60 58.33 -2.90
CA GLU A 24 -4.86 57.87 -4.06
C GLU A 24 -5.53 56.64 -4.73
N LEU A 25 -6.16 55.77 -3.90
CA LEU A 25 -6.95 54.63 -4.37
C LEU A 25 -8.23 55.07 -5.13
N ILE A 26 -8.89 56.16 -4.68
CA ILE A 26 -10.08 56.71 -5.32
C ILE A 26 -9.70 57.44 -6.62
N ASP A 27 -8.58 58.14 -6.67
CA ASP A 27 -8.10 58.81 -7.86
C ASP A 27 -7.75 57.83 -8.98
N HIS A 28 -7.16 56.69 -8.65
CA HIS A 28 -6.83 55.64 -9.60
C HIS A 28 -7.90 54.56 -9.78
N ARG A 29 -9.15 54.75 -9.26
CA ARG A 29 -10.23 53.77 -9.30
C ARG A 29 -10.50 53.19 -10.67
N LYS A 30 -10.44 53.96 -11.75
CA LYS A 30 -10.67 53.48 -13.12
C LYS A 30 -9.60 52.50 -13.56
N LEU A 31 -8.35 52.77 -13.22
CA LEU A 31 -7.21 51.89 -13.54
C LEU A 31 -7.30 50.62 -12.73
N ILE A 32 -7.57 50.70 -11.41
CA ILE A 32 -7.73 49.55 -10.53
C ILE A 32 -8.87 48.67 -11.01
N ILE A 33 -10.06 49.22 -11.31
CA ILE A 33 -11.22 48.50 -11.84
C ILE A 33 -10.88 47.85 -13.18
N SER A 34 -10.20 48.54 -14.08
CA SER A 34 -9.82 48.00 -15.39
C SER A 34 -8.86 46.78 -15.24
N VAL A 35 -7.84 46.92 -14.41
CA VAL A 35 -6.86 45.86 -14.17
C VAL A 35 -7.49 44.68 -13.46
N THR A 36 -8.24 44.91 -12.40
CA THR A 36 -8.94 43.82 -11.68
C THR A 36 -9.96 43.12 -12.57
N SER A 37 -10.73 43.86 -13.37
CA SER A 37 -11.70 43.29 -14.33
C SER A 37 -11.00 42.43 -15.38
N LEU A 38 -9.83 42.87 -15.89
CA LEU A 38 -9.04 42.11 -16.85
C LEU A 38 -8.54 40.78 -16.24
N PHE A 39 -7.95 40.83 -15.04
CA PHE A 39 -7.49 39.62 -14.36
C PHE A 39 -8.63 38.67 -13.95
N THR A 40 -9.78 39.25 -13.54
CA THR A 40 -10.97 38.45 -13.23
C THR A 40 -11.49 37.74 -14.48
N LEU A 41 -11.51 38.41 -15.62
CA LEU A 41 -11.94 37.82 -16.88
C LEU A 41 -11.01 36.69 -17.32
N ILE A 42 -9.68 36.91 -17.25
CA ILE A 42 -8.67 35.89 -17.54
C ILE A 42 -8.83 34.69 -16.60
N SER A 43 -9.01 34.93 -15.30
CA SER A 43 -9.21 33.89 -14.32
C SER A 43 -10.50 33.09 -14.56
N LEU A 44 -11.58 33.77 -14.94
CA LEU A 44 -12.86 33.13 -15.28
C LEU A 44 -12.70 32.24 -16.52
N VAL A 45 -12.07 32.74 -17.55
CA VAL A 45 -11.78 31.97 -18.78
C VAL A 45 -10.93 30.75 -18.41
N TYR A 46 -9.85 30.91 -17.62
CA TYR A 46 -9.02 29.82 -17.18
C TYR A 46 -9.83 28.77 -16.40
N ALA A 47 -10.67 29.18 -15.44
CA ALA A 47 -11.48 28.26 -14.62
C ALA A 47 -12.48 27.43 -15.45
N ILE A 48 -13.06 28.01 -16.51
CA ILE A 48 -13.99 27.31 -17.41
C ILE A 48 -13.24 26.27 -18.27
N PHE A 49 -12.03 26.58 -18.71
CA PHE A 49 -11.27 25.74 -19.63
C PHE A 49 -10.30 24.78 -18.93
N ALA A 50 -10.02 24.97 -17.63
CA ALA A 50 -9.16 24.07 -16.88
C ALA A 50 -9.72 22.64 -16.83
N THR A 51 -8.85 21.64 -16.96
CA THR A 51 -9.26 20.23 -16.83
C THR A 51 -9.61 19.93 -15.38
N PRO A 52 -10.78 19.36 -15.08
CA PRO A 52 -11.10 18.94 -13.74
C PRO A 52 -10.19 17.79 -13.32
N ILE A 53 -9.76 17.82 -12.07
CA ILE A 53 -9.04 16.72 -11.44
C ILE A 53 -10.02 16.05 -10.50
N TYR A 54 -10.19 14.75 -10.66
CA TYR A 54 -11.02 13.90 -9.82
C TYR A 54 -10.15 13.14 -8.84
N GLN A 55 -10.74 12.72 -7.74
CA GLN A 55 -10.14 11.81 -6.79
C GLN A 55 -11.08 10.61 -6.60
N ALA A 56 -10.52 9.40 -6.60
CA ALA A 56 -11.20 8.18 -6.24
C ALA A 56 -10.58 7.63 -4.97
N ASP A 57 -11.43 7.25 -4.02
CA ASP A 57 -11.01 6.69 -2.75
C ASP A 57 -11.64 5.31 -2.55
N ALA A 58 -10.88 4.39 -1.95
CA ALA A 58 -11.38 3.11 -1.45
C ALA A 58 -10.86 2.85 -0.04
N LEU A 59 -11.66 2.15 0.75
CA LEU A 59 -11.29 1.73 2.10
C LEU A 59 -10.98 0.24 2.08
N VAL A 60 -9.84 -0.11 2.66
CA VAL A 60 -9.42 -1.50 2.87
C VAL A 60 -9.22 -1.70 4.36
N GLN A 61 -9.94 -2.66 4.92
CA GLN A 61 -9.72 -3.09 6.30
C GLN A 61 -8.70 -4.22 6.32
N VAL A 62 -7.64 -4.01 7.08
CA VAL A 62 -6.63 -5.02 7.37
C VAL A 62 -7.05 -5.75 8.65
N GLU A 63 -7.25 -7.06 8.55
CA GLU A 63 -7.51 -7.86 9.75
C GLU A 63 -6.27 -7.80 10.66
N GLN A 64 -6.46 -7.23 11.83
CA GLN A 64 -5.45 -7.30 12.87
C GLN A 64 -5.41 -8.76 13.35
N LYS A 65 -4.34 -9.48 13.01
CA LYS A 65 -4.06 -10.75 13.71
C LYS A 65 -3.98 -10.39 15.19
N GLN A 66 -4.90 -10.90 15.99
CA GLN A 66 -4.82 -10.79 17.43
C GLN A 66 -3.50 -11.45 17.85
N ALA A 67 -2.47 -10.63 17.93
CA ALA A 67 -1.25 -11.04 18.60
C ALA A 67 -1.68 -11.42 20.02
N ASN A 68 -1.33 -12.63 20.46
CA ASN A 68 -1.63 -13.07 21.82
C ASN A 68 -1.37 -11.92 22.79
N ALA A 69 -2.30 -11.71 23.73
CA ALA A 69 -2.31 -10.55 24.64
C ALA A 69 -0.96 -10.28 25.34
N ILE A 70 -0.10 -11.29 25.43
CA ILE A 70 1.24 -11.21 26.03
C ILE A 70 2.23 -10.46 25.10
N LEU A 71 2.15 -10.61 23.78
CA LEU A 71 3.04 -9.91 22.83
C LEU A 71 2.56 -8.48 22.53
N SER A 72 1.25 -8.24 22.54
CA SER A 72 0.69 -6.90 22.37
C SER A 72 1.07 -5.99 23.54
N ASN A 73 1.12 -6.51 24.76
CA ASN A 73 1.58 -5.75 25.92
C ASN A 73 3.08 -5.45 25.86
N LEU A 74 3.89 -6.31 25.26
CA LEU A 74 5.33 -6.09 25.10
C LEU A 74 5.65 -5.09 23.99
N SER A 75 4.93 -5.14 22.88
CA SER A 75 5.09 -4.17 21.79
C SER A 75 4.64 -2.75 22.16
N GLN A 76 3.67 -2.61 23.08
CA GLN A 76 3.27 -1.30 23.62
C GLN A 76 4.32 -0.68 24.55
N MET A 77 5.23 -1.48 25.10
CA MET A 77 6.32 -0.99 25.96
C MET A 77 7.57 -0.54 25.20
N LEU A 78 7.64 -0.80 23.88
CA LEU A 78 8.76 -0.37 23.02
C LEU A 78 8.44 1.00 22.42
N PRO A 79 9.26 2.04 22.64
CA PRO A 79 8.99 3.41 22.17
C PRO A 79 9.01 3.58 20.64
N ASP A 80 9.35 2.54 19.88
CA ASP A 80 9.56 2.59 18.42
C ASP A 80 8.78 1.48 17.68
N SER A 81 7.60 1.11 18.18
CA SER A 81 6.72 0.20 17.46
C SER A 81 6.22 0.88 16.18
N GLN A 82 6.70 0.41 15.02
CA GLN A 82 6.12 0.84 13.75
C GLN A 82 4.61 0.55 13.75
N PRO A 83 3.79 1.45 13.21
CA PRO A 83 2.35 1.21 13.07
C PRO A 83 2.11 -0.15 12.40
N GLN A 84 1.16 -0.93 12.89
CA GLN A 84 0.84 -2.25 12.32
C GLN A 84 0.39 -2.17 10.86
N SER A 85 -0.09 -1.01 10.43
CA SER A 85 -0.48 -0.69 9.06
C SER A 85 0.71 -0.47 8.10
N ALA A 86 1.91 -0.13 8.59
CA ALA A 86 3.06 0.20 7.74
C ALA A 86 3.48 -0.92 6.76
N PRO A 87 3.53 -2.20 7.14
CA PRO A 87 3.83 -3.29 6.21
C PRO A 87 2.77 -3.46 5.12
N GLU A 88 1.50 -3.26 5.43
CA GLU A 88 0.40 -3.40 4.48
C GLU A 88 0.35 -2.21 3.53
N ILE A 89 0.66 -0.99 4.00
CA ILE A 89 0.85 0.19 3.14
C ILE A 89 1.97 -0.07 2.13
N ALA A 90 3.14 -0.54 2.60
CA ALA A 90 4.26 -0.86 1.72
C ALA A 90 3.93 -1.96 0.69
N LEU A 91 3.07 -2.93 1.06
CA LEU A 91 2.60 -3.96 0.16
C LEU A 91 1.66 -3.40 -0.91
N LEU A 92 0.69 -2.55 -0.53
CA LEU A 92 -0.23 -1.87 -1.44
C LEU A 92 0.50 -0.99 -2.46
N GLU A 93 1.56 -0.29 -2.04
CA GLU A 93 2.40 0.55 -2.90
C GLU A 93 3.48 -0.24 -3.65
N SER A 94 3.56 -1.56 -3.44
CA SER A 94 4.57 -2.40 -4.06
C SER A 94 4.38 -2.54 -5.57
N ARG A 95 5.50 -2.73 -6.27
CA ARG A 95 5.48 -3.05 -7.71
C ARG A 95 4.74 -4.33 -8.03
N MET A 96 4.55 -5.22 -7.07
CA MET A 96 3.81 -6.46 -7.27
C MET A 96 2.32 -6.18 -7.46
N ILE A 97 1.71 -5.41 -6.56
CA ILE A 97 0.27 -5.06 -6.64
C ILE A 97 0.02 -4.09 -7.79
N LEU A 98 0.80 -2.99 -7.85
CA LEU A 98 0.62 -1.99 -8.88
C LEU A 98 0.94 -2.53 -10.28
N GLY A 99 1.97 -3.41 -10.38
CA GLY A 99 2.31 -4.06 -11.64
C GLY A 99 1.21 -4.97 -12.15
N LYS A 100 0.56 -5.75 -11.27
CA LYS A 100 -0.59 -6.55 -11.63
C LYS A 100 -1.77 -5.68 -12.09
N THR A 101 -2.03 -4.58 -11.40
CA THR A 101 -3.07 -3.61 -11.80
C THR A 101 -2.77 -2.99 -13.17
N VAL A 102 -1.49 -2.64 -13.44
CA VAL A 102 -1.04 -2.14 -14.75
C VAL A 102 -1.31 -3.17 -15.86
N ASP A 103 -1.03 -4.44 -15.59
CA ASP A 103 -1.24 -5.54 -16.54
C ASP A 103 -2.74 -5.80 -16.74
N ASP A 104 -3.53 -5.89 -15.66
CA ASP A 104 -4.97 -6.19 -15.70
C ASP A 104 -5.78 -5.12 -16.46
N LEU A 105 -5.40 -3.85 -16.32
CA LEU A 105 -6.08 -2.71 -16.93
C LEU A 105 -5.37 -2.16 -18.18
N ASN A 106 -4.29 -2.79 -18.62
CA ASN A 106 -3.48 -2.36 -19.76
C ASN A 106 -3.06 -0.89 -19.70
N LEU A 107 -2.62 -0.43 -18.50
CA LEU A 107 -2.27 0.97 -18.26
C LEU A 107 -0.98 1.41 -18.98
N GLN A 108 -0.29 0.51 -19.64
CA GLN A 108 0.82 0.81 -20.54
C GLN A 108 0.36 1.59 -21.77
N THR A 109 -0.91 1.42 -22.15
CA THR A 109 -1.51 2.06 -23.30
C THR A 109 -2.38 3.23 -22.86
N LYS A 110 -1.96 4.45 -23.16
CA LYS A 110 -2.73 5.66 -22.89
C LYS A 110 -3.33 6.17 -24.19
N VAL A 111 -4.65 6.28 -24.21
CA VAL A 111 -5.39 6.81 -25.35
C VAL A 111 -5.98 8.16 -24.97
N THR A 112 -5.62 9.19 -25.74
CA THR A 112 -6.13 10.55 -25.51
C THR A 112 -6.68 11.09 -26.82
N GLN A 113 -7.92 11.60 -26.79
CA GLN A 113 -8.49 12.29 -27.94
C GLN A 113 -7.72 13.58 -28.21
N LYS A 114 -7.36 13.84 -29.47
CA LYS A 114 -6.70 15.05 -29.89
C LYS A 114 -7.71 16.16 -30.04
N HIS A 115 -7.57 17.17 -29.20
CA HIS A 115 -8.39 18.40 -29.25
C HIS A 115 -7.60 19.56 -29.82
N PHE A 116 -8.30 20.62 -30.21
CA PHE A 116 -7.65 21.86 -30.61
C PHE A 116 -6.78 22.41 -29.46
N PRO A 117 -5.54 22.90 -29.74
CA PRO A 117 -4.63 23.34 -28.70
C PRO A 117 -5.24 24.45 -27.83
N LEU A 118 -4.92 24.41 -26.51
CA LEU A 118 -5.28 25.36 -25.45
C LEU A 118 -6.75 25.34 -25.00
N PHE A 119 -7.73 25.29 -25.88
CA PHE A 119 -9.14 25.48 -25.50
C PHE A 119 -10.06 24.30 -25.92
N GLY A 120 -9.56 23.36 -26.69
CA GLY A 120 -10.38 22.31 -27.34
C GLY A 120 -11.15 21.44 -26.36
N ARG A 121 -10.51 20.93 -25.29
CA ARG A 121 -11.17 20.13 -24.25
C ARG A 121 -12.24 20.90 -23.50
N GLY A 122 -11.94 22.14 -23.10
CA GLY A 122 -12.90 22.99 -22.40
C GLY A 122 -14.10 23.38 -23.28
N PHE A 123 -13.86 23.63 -24.56
CA PHE A 123 -14.91 23.97 -25.52
C PHE A 123 -15.85 22.78 -25.78
N SER A 124 -15.29 21.57 -25.99
CA SER A 124 -16.10 20.34 -26.16
C SER A 124 -17.00 20.12 -24.95
N ARG A 125 -16.50 20.30 -23.71
CA ARG A 125 -17.31 20.20 -22.48
C ARG A 125 -18.40 21.27 -22.42
N LEU A 126 -18.11 22.52 -22.78
CA LEU A 126 -19.08 23.60 -22.78
C LEU A 126 -20.21 23.34 -23.77
N MET A 127 -19.91 22.71 -24.90
CA MET A 127 -20.89 22.31 -25.92
C MET A 127 -21.63 21.02 -25.57
N GLY A 128 -21.27 20.34 -24.47
CA GLY A 128 -21.84 19.07 -24.06
C GLY A 128 -21.39 17.88 -24.90
N ASP A 129 -20.34 18.04 -25.72
CA ASP A 129 -19.73 16.94 -26.45
C ASP A 129 -18.95 16.05 -25.46
N LYS A 130 -19.32 14.77 -25.42
CA LYS A 130 -18.54 13.77 -24.70
C LYS A 130 -17.32 13.40 -25.54
N ASP A 131 -16.19 13.25 -24.85
CA ASP A 131 -15.00 12.72 -25.52
C ASP A 131 -15.29 11.34 -26.07
N GLY A 132 -14.82 11.07 -27.29
CA GLY A 132 -14.92 9.76 -27.90
C GLY A 132 -14.11 8.74 -27.10
N VAL A 133 -14.56 7.52 -27.07
CA VAL A 133 -13.92 6.40 -26.39
C VAL A 133 -13.42 5.40 -27.42
N ILE A 134 -12.16 5.01 -27.31
CA ILE A 134 -11.58 3.89 -28.06
C ILE A 134 -10.97 2.92 -27.06
N ASN A 135 -11.29 1.64 -27.18
CA ASN A 135 -10.78 0.59 -26.32
C ASN A 135 -9.75 -0.25 -27.09
N ILE A 136 -8.48 -0.18 -26.66
CA ILE A 136 -7.37 -0.94 -27.21
C ILE A 136 -7.02 -2.03 -26.20
N THR A 137 -7.34 -3.29 -26.52
CA THR A 137 -7.09 -4.42 -25.63
C THR A 137 -5.66 -4.91 -25.73
N ARG A 138 -5.03 -4.74 -26.88
CA ARG A 138 -3.65 -5.16 -27.08
C ARG A 138 -2.90 -4.12 -27.89
N LEU A 139 -1.83 -3.62 -27.31
CA LEU A 139 -0.83 -2.81 -28.00
C LEU A 139 0.54 -3.34 -27.60
N TYR A 140 1.32 -3.74 -28.57
CA TYR A 140 2.71 -4.10 -28.38
C TYR A 140 3.53 -3.48 -29.51
N ILE A 141 4.65 -2.89 -29.16
CA ILE A 141 5.58 -2.26 -30.08
C ILE A 141 6.93 -2.94 -29.88
N ASP A 142 7.53 -3.42 -30.95
CA ASP A 142 8.90 -3.92 -30.92
C ASP A 142 9.85 -2.72 -30.79
N THR A 143 10.19 -2.39 -29.55
CA THR A 143 11.10 -1.29 -29.23
C THR A 143 12.54 -1.74 -29.35
N SER A 144 13.04 -1.82 -30.56
CA SER A 144 14.50 -1.89 -30.83
C SER A 144 15.19 -0.51 -30.75
N SER A 145 14.42 0.59 -30.60
CA SER A 145 14.88 1.97 -30.47
C SER A 145 14.43 2.60 -29.14
N GLU A 146 15.25 3.48 -28.56
CA GLU A 146 14.96 4.19 -27.32
C GLU A 146 13.76 5.14 -27.40
N GLU A 147 13.35 5.56 -28.59
CA GLU A 147 12.20 6.42 -28.81
C GLU A 147 10.98 5.61 -29.26
N ILE A 148 9.92 5.68 -28.45
CA ILE A 148 8.63 5.10 -28.80
C ILE A 148 7.95 6.06 -29.79
N PRO A 149 7.66 5.64 -31.01
CA PRO A 149 7.07 6.51 -32.02
C PRO A 149 5.63 6.91 -31.63
N ASP A 150 5.25 8.13 -32.06
CA ASP A 150 3.89 8.61 -31.90
C ASP A 150 2.93 7.76 -32.73
N ILE A 151 1.89 7.27 -32.09
CA ILE A 151 0.81 6.52 -32.70
C ILE A 151 -0.43 7.39 -32.72
N THR A 152 -1.02 7.55 -33.91
CA THR A 152 -2.30 8.25 -34.05
C THR A 152 -3.33 7.31 -34.67
N ILE A 153 -4.50 7.24 -34.07
CA ILE A 153 -5.64 6.50 -34.63
C ILE A 153 -6.69 7.52 -35.08
N ILE A 154 -7.11 7.41 -36.32
CA ILE A 154 -8.17 8.25 -36.92
C ILE A 154 -9.39 7.35 -37.13
N VAL A 155 -10.50 7.71 -36.52
CA VAL A 155 -11.76 7.00 -36.65
C VAL A 155 -12.38 7.26 -38.01
N LYS A 156 -12.67 6.20 -38.78
CA LYS A 156 -13.40 6.30 -40.06
C LYS A 156 -14.90 6.09 -39.85
N ASP A 157 -15.22 5.06 -39.10
CA ASP A 157 -16.56 4.70 -38.63
C ASP A 157 -16.46 3.79 -37.40
N ASN A 158 -17.55 3.20 -36.95
CA ASN A 158 -17.56 2.34 -35.73
C ASN A 158 -16.85 0.99 -35.94
N GLU A 159 -16.55 0.61 -37.17
CA GLU A 159 -15.94 -0.67 -37.51
C GLU A 159 -14.53 -0.52 -38.13
N HIS A 160 -14.19 0.68 -38.62
CA HIS A 160 -12.94 0.92 -39.34
C HIS A 160 -12.16 2.12 -38.72
N TYR A 161 -10.86 1.98 -38.65
CA TYR A 161 -9.94 3.03 -38.24
C TYR A 161 -8.69 3.08 -39.14
N GLU A 162 -8.04 4.19 -39.14
CA GLU A 162 -6.74 4.38 -39.77
C GLU A 162 -5.70 4.59 -38.69
N LEU A 163 -4.70 3.72 -38.63
CA LEU A 163 -3.56 3.81 -37.72
C LEU A 163 -2.39 4.48 -38.42
N ILE A 164 -1.85 5.52 -37.87
CA ILE A 164 -0.62 6.16 -38.33
C ILE A 164 0.50 5.76 -37.35
N TYR A 165 1.48 5.03 -37.88
CA TYR A 165 2.64 4.57 -37.14
C TYR A 165 3.89 4.74 -37.98
N ASN A 166 4.93 5.42 -37.44
CA ASN A 166 6.17 5.73 -38.17
C ASN A 166 5.92 6.39 -39.54
N GLY A 167 4.92 7.29 -39.62
CA GLY A 167 4.54 7.97 -40.87
C GLY A 167 3.82 7.10 -41.90
N GLN A 168 3.60 5.82 -41.61
CA GLN A 168 2.83 4.90 -42.46
C GLN A 168 1.37 4.89 -42.00
N ARG A 169 0.46 4.83 -43.00
CA ARG A 169 -0.98 4.71 -42.78
C ARG A 169 -1.41 3.26 -42.96
N ILE A 170 -2.09 2.73 -41.97
CA ILE A 170 -2.55 1.33 -41.93
C ILE A 170 -4.04 1.36 -41.66
N ASN A 171 -4.82 0.67 -42.50
CA ASN A 171 -6.26 0.53 -42.27
C ASN A 171 -6.47 -0.66 -41.34
N GLY A 172 -7.20 -0.45 -40.23
CA GLY A 172 -7.57 -1.47 -39.29
C GLY A 172 -9.08 -1.67 -39.20
N VAL A 173 -9.49 -2.85 -38.78
CA VAL A 173 -10.87 -3.22 -38.50
C VAL A 173 -11.04 -3.49 -37.03
N VAL A 174 -12.13 -2.99 -36.43
CA VAL A 174 -12.45 -3.20 -35.04
C VAL A 174 -12.70 -4.69 -34.77
N GLY A 175 -12.10 -5.22 -33.71
CA GLY A 175 -12.15 -6.63 -33.33
C GLY A 175 -11.05 -7.47 -33.93
N GLU A 176 -10.38 -7.04 -34.99
CA GLU A 176 -9.30 -7.78 -35.65
C GLU A 176 -7.93 -7.43 -35.02
N LEU A 177 -7.05 -8.45 -34.96
CA LEU A 177 -5.66 -8.25 -34.54
C LEU A 177 -4.81 -7.88 -35.76
N TYR A 178 -4.19 -6.71 -35.71
CA TYR A 178 -3.17 -6.33 -36.67
C TYR A 178 -1.79 -6.61 -36.11
N GLU A 179 -0.98 -7.37 -36.84
CA GLU A 179 0.37 -7.78 -36.43
C GLU A 179 1.34 -7.73 -37.60
N GLU A 180 1.82 -6.56 -37.92
CA GLU A 180 2.83 -6.35 -38.97
C GLU A 180 3.71 -5.14 -38.64
N LYS A 181 4.87 -5.06 -39.28
CA LYS A 181 5.77 -3.90 -39.26
C LYS A 181 6.24 -3.46 -37.85
N GLY A 182 6.36 -4.42 -36.91
CA GLY A 182 6.84 -4.17 -35.56
C GLY A 182 5.79 -3.58 -34.63
N ILE A 183 4.53 -3.55 -35.01
CA ILE A 183 3.40 -3.17 -34.17
C ILE A 183 2.34 -4.25 -34.12
N THR A 184 1.86 -4.58 -32.96
CA THR A 184 0.68 -5.41 -32.76
C THR A 184 -0.40 -4.56 -32.10
N VAL A 185 -1.56 -4.42 -32.73
CA VAL A 185 -2.66 -3.64 -32.17
C VAL A 185 -3.99 -4.37 -32.36
N LYS A 186 -4.83 -4.32 -31.31
CA LYS A 186 -6.22 -4.76 -31.37
C LYS A 186 -7.11 -3.71 -30.75
N VAL A 187 -7.99 -3.14 -31.54
CA VAL A 187 -9.03 -2.22 -31.12
C VAL A 187 -10.33 -3.02 -31.00
N ASP A 188 -10.89 -3.12 -29.79
CA ASP A 188 -12.11 -3.89 -29.57
C ASP A 188 -13.39 -3.09 -29.77
N HIS A 189 -13.34 -1.79 -29.47
CA HIS A 189 -14.53 -0.94 -29.54
C HIS A 189 -14.16 0.51 -29.83
N ILE A 190 -14.97 1.15 -30.67
CA ILE A 190 -14.89 2.58 -30.97
C ILE A 190 -16.28 3.18 -30.75
N ASP A 191 -16.35 4.19 -29.87
CA ASP A 191 -17.53 5.05 -29.67
C ASP A 191 -17.11 6.50 -29.85
N SER A 192 -17.04 6.92 -31.10
CA SER A 192 -16.56 8.25 -31.47
C SER A 192 -17.08 8.68 -32.83
N LYS A 193 -17.14 10.00 -33.06
CA LYS A 193 -17.53 10.56 -34.36
C LYS A 193 -16.48 10.23 -35.43
N PRO A 194 -16.90 9.97 -36.67
CA PRO A 194 -15.95 9.82 -37.80
C PRO A 194 -15.05 11.07 -37.92
N GLY A 195 -13.78 10.85 -38.18
CA GLY A 195 -12.76 11.93 -38.28
C GLY A 195 -12.12 12.29 -36.95
N THR A 196 -12.54 11.71 -35.82
CA THR A 196 -11.87 11.93 -34.52
C THR A 196 -10.49 11.31 -34.52
N GLU A 197 -9.50 12.07 -34.09
CA GLU A 197 -8.10 11.63 -33.93
C GLU A 197 -7.80 11.30 -32.48
N PHE A 198 -7.15 10.18 -32.25
CA PHE A 198 -6.65 9.76 -30.94
C PHE A 198 -5.14 9.62 -30.96
N ASN A 199 -4.47 10.25 -30.01
CA ASN A 199 -3.07 9.96 -29.72
C ASN A 199 -3.00 8.75 -28.78
N VAL A 200 -2.23 7.76 -29.21
CA VAL A 200 -1.96 6.55 -28.44
C VAL A 200 -0.50 6.55 -28.02
N THR A 201 -0.26 6.58 -26.74
CA THR A 201 1.09 6.52 -26.15
C THR A 201 1.27 5.16 -25.52
N TYR A 202 2.39 4.52 -25.79
CA TYR A 202 2.78 3.25 -25.17
C TYR A 202 3.91 3.49 -24.18
N ASP A 203 3.69 3.16 -22.93
CA ASP A 203 4.69 3.23 -21.89
C ASP A 203 5.23 1.83 -21.56
N THR A 204 6.51 1.73 -21.26
CA THR A 204 7.05 0.48 -20.71
C THR A 204 6.36 0.15 -19.39
N ARG A 205 6.22 -1.14 -19.08
CA ARG A 205 5.59 -1.62 -17.85
C ARG A 205 6.16 -0.93 -16.61
N LEU A 206 7.47 -0.79 -16.54
CA LEU A 206 8.15 -0.14 -15.42
C LEU A 206 7.77 1.36 -15.31
N LYS A 207 7.70 2.06 -16.44
CA LYS A 207 7.30 3.47 -16.49
C LYS A 207 5.86 3.64 -16.03
N ALA A 208 4.94 2.80 -16.53
CA ALA A 208 3.54 2.83 -16.11
C ALA A 208 3.36 2.59 -14.61
N ILE A 209 4.08 1.63 -14.03
CA ILE A 209 4.09 1.37 -12.58
C ILE A 209 4.62 2.60 -11.82
N THR A 210 5.73 3.18 -12.27
CA THR A 210 6.34 4.34 -11.60
C THR A 210 5.43 5.57 -11.66
N GLU A 211 4.72 5.78 -12.76
CA GLU A 211 3.75 6.88 -12.87
C GLU A 211 2.55 6.65 -11.96
N LEU A 212 2.04 5.40 -11.91
CA LEU A 212 0.96 5.04 -10.99
C LEU A 212 1.38 5.25 -9.52
N GLN A 213 2.61 4.89 -9.15
CA GLN A 213 3.14 5.11 -7.79
C GLN A 213 3.18 6.59 -7.39
N LYS A 214 3.37 7.51 -8.33
CA LYS A 214 3.44 8.96 -8.03
C LYS A 214 2.09 9.57 -7.67
N ILE A 215 1.00 9.03 -8.22
CA ILE A 215 -0.37 9.57 -8.06
C ILE A 215 -1.22 8.74 -7.10
N PHE A 216 -0.73 7.57 -6.70
CA PHE A 216 -1.38 6.67 -5.75
C PHE A 216 -0.84 6.92 -4.34
N THR A 217 -1.73 7.04 -3.37
CA THR A 217 -1.38 7.28 -1.98
C THR A 217 -2.21 6.37 -1.08
N VAL A 218 -1.56 5.79 -0.09
CA VAL A 218 -2.22 5.00 0.95
C VAL A 218 -2.01 5.66 2.30
N THR A 219 -3.09 5.89 3.03
CA THR A 219 -3.04 6.51 4.36
C THR A 219 -3.80 5.68 5.37
N ASP A 220 -3.32 5.63 6.60
CA ASP A 220 -4.04 5.01 7.72
C ASP A 220 -5.14 5.96 8.23
N GLN A 221 -6.38 5.48 8.28
CA GLN A 221 -7.52 6.25 8.77
C GLN A 221 -7.58 6.18 10.31
N GLY A 222 -6.66 6.87 10.95
CA GLY A 222 -6.52 6.90 12.40
C GLY A 222 -5.36 6.05 12.89
N LYS A 223 -4.97 6.25 14.15
CA LYS A 223 -3.79 5.57 14.71
C LYS A 223 -4.14 4.12 15.03
N ASP A 224 -3.54 3.19 14.29
CA ASP A 224 -3.67 1.73 14.51
C ASP A 224 -5.10 1.17 14.37
N THR A 225 -5.94 1.79 13.55
CA THR A 225 -7.31 1.30 13.29
C THR A 225 -7.35 0.08 12.39
N GLY A 226 -6.29 -0.14 11.60
CA GLY A 226 -6.27 -1.17 10.55
C GLY A 226 -7.15 -0.81 9.35
N ILE A 227 -7.65 0.42 9.25
CA ILE A 227 -8.41 0.90 8.10
C ILE A 227 -7.49 1.76 7.24
N LEU A 228 -7.22 1.32 6.02
CA LEU A 228 -6.41 2.03 5.05
C LEU A 228 -7.29 2.71 4.02
N THR A 229 -7.01 3.97 3.75
CA THR A 229 -7.61 4.74 2.66
C THR A 229 -6.67 4.72 1.47
N LEU A 230 -7.12 4.16 0.36
CA LEU A 230 -6.45 4.19 -0.92
C LEU A 230 -6.97 5.38 -1.70
N SER A 231 -6.11 6.27 -2.15
CA SER A 231 -6.50 7.48 -2.90
C SER A 231 -5.73 7.57 -4.21
N LEU A 232 -6.44 7.91 -5.27
CA LEU A 232 -5.87 8.13 -6.60
C LEU A 232 -6.48 9.37 -7.24
N THR A 233 -5.64 10.22 -7.81
CA THR A 233 -6.07 11.44 -8.52
C THR A 233 -5.84 11.33 -10.02
N GLY A 234 -6.73 11.91 -10.82
CA GLY A 234 -6.59 11.90 -12.28
C GLY A 234 -7.68 12.72 -12.99
N ASP A 235 -7.58 12.83 -14.30
CA ASP A 235 -8.49 13.59 -15.17
C ASP A 235 -9.70 12.77 -15.65
N ASN A 236 -9.67 11.45 -15.48
CA ASN A 236 -10.74 10.52 -15.87
C ASN A 236 -11.28 9.79 -14.65
N ALA A 237 -12.49 10.18 -14.20
CA ALA A 237 -13.12 9.63 -13.01
C ALA A 237 -13.37 8.11 -13.09
N ASP A 238 -13.81 7.61 -14.24
CA ASP A 238 -14.09 6.19 -14.43
C ASP A 238 -12.82 5.34 -14.40
N LEU A 239 -11.75 5.85 -15.00
CA LEU A 239 -10.46 5.14 -15.03
C LEU A 239 -9.85 5.05 -13.65
N ILE A 240 -9.79 6.17 -12.91
CA ILE A 240 -9.20 6.16 -11.55
C ILE A 240 -10.00 5.28 -10.59
N ALA A 241 -11.33 5.26 -10.71
CA ALA A 241 -12.16 4.37 -9.91
C ALA A 241 -11.87 2.88 -10.23
N LYS A 242 -11.71 2.53 -11.51
CA LYS A 242 -11.32 1.16 -11.93
C LYS A 242 -9.95 0.79 -11.40
N ILE A 243 -8.98 1.71 -11.45
CA ILE A 243 -7.62 1.47 -10.96
C ILE A 243 -7.63 1.22 -9.45
N VAL A 244 -8.26 2.08 -8.65
CA VAL A 244 -8.34 1.92 -7.19
C VAL A 244 -9.03 0.60 -6.82
N ASN A 245 -10.11 0.25 -7.50
CA ASN A 245 -10.81 -1.02 -7.29
C ASN A 245 -9.92 -2.23 -7.66
N SER A 246 -9.20 -2.16 -8.79
CA SER A 246 -8.27 -3.23 -9.21
C SER A 246 -7.13 -3.40 -8.19
N ILE A 247 -6.56 -2.31 -7.67
CA ILE A 247 -5.54 -2.35 -6.61
C ILE A 247 -6.10 -3.06 -5.37
N ALA A 248 -7.31 -2.67 -4.93
CA ALA A 248 -7.95 -3.28 -3.76
C ALA A 248 -8.21 -4.78 -3.95
N VAL A 249 -8.70 -5.19 -5.13
CA VAL A 249 -8.93 -6.60 -5.48
C VAL A 249 -7.63 -7.38 -5.54
N ASN A 250 -6.59 -6.84 -6.17
CA ASN A 250 -5.28 -7.47 -6.27
C ASN A 250 -4.59 -7.62 -4.91
N TYR A 251 -4.73 -6.62 -4.05
CA TYR A 251 -4.26 -6.70 -2.67
C TYR A 251 -5.01 -7.79 -1.88
N LEU A 252 -6.34 -7.84 -1.99
CA LEU A 252 -7.14 -8.86 -1.31
C LEU A 252 -6.75 -10.27 -1.75
N ALA A 253 -6.61 -10.50 -3.06
CA ALA A 253 -6.15 -11.78 -3.60
C ALA A 253 -4.77 -12.17 -3.04
N GLN A 254 -3.82 -11.24 -3.07
CA GLN A 254 -2.48 -11.45 -2.53
C GLN A 254 -2.49 -11.72 -1.02
N ASN A 255 -3.35 -11.06 -0.25
CA ASN A 255 -3.48 -11.29 1.18
C ASN A 255 -4.03 -12.70 1.48
N ILE A 256 -5.06 -13.13 0.72
CA ILE A 256 -5.61 -14.49 0.81
C ILE A 256 -4.54 -15.54 0.49
N ASP A 257 -3.79 -15.37 -0.60
CA ASP A 257 -2.72 -16.29 -1.00
C ASP A 257 -1.63 -16.38 0.06
N ARG A 258 -1.23 -15.24 0.62
CA ARG A 258 -0.23 -15.15 1.70
C ARG A 258 -0.72 -15.88 2.96
N GLN A 259 -1.98 -15.68 3.34
CA GLN A 259 -2.57 -16.33 4.52
C GLN A 259 -2.70 -17.83 4.30
N ALA A 260 -3.20 -18.27 3.16
CA ALA A 260 -3.29 -19.69 2.81
C ALA A 260 -1.91 -20.38 2.84
N ALA A 261 -0.87 -19.72 2.33
CA ALA A 261 0.49 -20.24 2.38
C ALA A 261 1.05 -20.35 3.81
N GLN A 262 0.72 -19.40 4.71
CA GLN A 262 1.10 -19.45 6.11
C GLN A 262 0.37 -20.59 6.83
N ASP A 263 -0.93 -20.73 6.61
CA ASP A 263 -1.75 -21.78 7.22
C ASP A 263 -1.30 -23.17 6.76
N ALA A 264 -0.98 -23.33 5.47
CA ALA A 264 -0.44 -24.58 4.93
C ALA A 264 0.88 -24.98 5.62
N LYS A 265 1.81 -24.03 5.81
CA LYS A 265 3.07 -24.29 6.53
C LYS A 265 2.84 -24.60 8.01
N SER A 266 1.87 -23.95 8.64
CA SER A 266 1.49 -24.23 10.03
C SER A 266 0.92 -25.62 10.16
N LEU A 267 0.07 -26.06 9.24
CA LEU A 267 -0.46 -27.41 9.18
C LEU A 267 0.65 -28.45 8.95
N GLU A 268 1.57 -28.21 8.04
CA GLU A 268 2.72 -29.07 7.80
C GLU A 268 3.57 -29.24 9.07
N PHE A 269 3.87 -28.12 9.74
CA PHE A 269 4.60 -28.14 11.02
C PHE A 269 3.86 -28.97 12.08
N LEU A 270 2.57 -28.73 12.26
CA LEU A 270 1.75 -29.47 13.22
C LEU A 270 1.69 -30.96 12.90
N ASN A 271 1.48 -31.32 11.63
CA ASN A 271 1.47 -32.71 11.19
C ASN A 271 2.80 -33.44 11.45
N ASN A 272 3.90 -32.74 11.38
CA ASN A 272 5.23 -33.28 11.65
C ASN A 272 5.55 -33.36 13.16
N GLN A 273 5.02 -32.44 13.97
CA GLN A 273 5.30 -32.36 15.40
C GLN A 273 4.35 -33.25 16.25
N LEU A 274 3.06 -33.29 15.88
CA LEU A 274 2.04 -34.07 16.64
C LEU A 274 2.44 -35.52 16.86
N PRO A 275 2.89 -36.28 15.84
CA PRO A 275 3.30 -37.68 16.04
C PRO A 275 4.47 -37.86 17.03
N LYS A 276 5.44 -36.90 16.98
CA LYS A 276 6.60 -36.91 17.88
C LYS A 276 6.16 -36.68 19.32
N VAL A 277 5.38 -35.60 19.53
CA VAL A 277 4.87 -35.27 20.87
C VAL A 277 4.04 -36.40 21.44
N ARG A 278 3.19 -37.04 20.61
CA ARG A 278 2.40 -38.20 21.02
C ARG A 278 3.29 -39.38 21.39
N SER A 279 4.28 -39.71 20.59
CA SER A 279 5.24 -40.77 20.88
C SER A 279 6.02 -40.52 22.18
N ASP A 280 6.46 -39.25 22.36
CA ASP A 280 7.17 -38.88 23.59
C ASP A 280 6.29 -38.96 24.82
N LEU A 281 5.01 -38.59 24.71
CA LEU A 281 4.01 -38.75 25.77
C LEU A 281 3.79 -40.21 26.11
N ASP A 282 3.55 -41.08 25.11
CA ASP A 282 3.35 -42.51 25.31
C ASP A 282 4.55 -43.14 26.03
N VAL A 283 5.77 -42.80 25.61
CA VAL A 283 7.01 -43.26 26.26
C VAL A 283 7.13 -42.75 27.70
N ALA A 284 6.76 -41.51 27.96
CA ALA A 284 6.79 -40.93 29.30
C ALA A 284 5.76 -41.58 30.22
N GLU A 285 4.54 -41.80 29.73
CA GLU A 285 3.47 -42.51 30.48
C GLU A 285 3.87 -43.94 30.79
N ASP A 286 4.45 -44.66 29.84
CA ASP A 286 4.93 -46.04 30.09
C ASP A 286 6.01 -46.09 31.16
N LYS A 287 6.97 -45.17 31.11
CA LYS A 287 8.03 -45.04 32.14
C LYS A 287 7.45 -44.72 33.50
N LEU A 288 6.50 -43.79 33.57
CA LEU A 288 5.82 -43.40 34.81
C LEU A 288 5.04 -44.61 35.40
N ASN A 289 4.33 -45.36 34.56
CA ASN A 289 3.57 -46.52 34.98
C ASN A 289 4.50 -47.66 35.45
N GLN A 290 5.62 -47.88 34.77
CA GLN A 290 6.62 -48.85 35.22
C GLN A 290 7.21 -48.46 36.57
N PHE A 291 7.58 -47.18 36.74
CA PHE A 291 8.11 -46.67 38.02
C PHE A 291 7.09 -46.81 39.15
N ARG A 292 5.80 -46.49 38.91
CA ARG A 292 4.73 -46.68 39.91
C ARG A 292 4.52 -48.12 40.32
N ARG A 293 4.65 -49.07 39.36
CA ARG A 293 4.55 -50.51 39.66
C ARG A 293 5.72 -51.03 40.50
N LEU A 294 6.93 -50.50 40.29
CA LEU A 294 8.14 -50.93 40.98
C LEU A 294 8.25 -50.36 42.40
N ASN A 295 7.68 -49.16 42.64
CA ASN A 295 7.88 -48.44 43.91
C ASN A 295 6.63 -48.30 44.79
N ASP A 296 5.60 -49.09 44.53
CA ASP A 296 4.37 -49.20 45.31
C ASP A 296 3.88 -47.86 45.91
N SER A 297 3.23 -47.05 45.07
CA SER A 297 2.58 -45.77 45.38
C SER A 297 3.47 -44.70 46.04
N VAL A 298 4.15 -43.92 45.21
CA VAL A 298 4.77 -42.67 45.68
C VAL A 298 3.78 -41.51 45.48
N ASP A 299 3.26 -40.98 46.59
CA ASP A 299 2.42 -39.79 46.59
C ASP A 299 3.31 -38.59 46.28
N LEU A 300 3.03 -37.91 45.16
CA LEU A 300 3.78 -36.68 44.76
C LEU A 300 3.56 -35.62 45.83
N SER A 301 4.60 -35.13 46.48
CA SER A 301 4.46 -34.02 47.41
C SER A 301 3.88 -32.79 46.68
N LEU A 302 3.03 -32.03 47.36
CA LEU A 302 2.42 -30.82 46.81
C LEU A 302 3.44 -29.87 46.18
N GLU A 303 4.65 -29.83 46.72
CA GLU A 303 5.75 -29.01 46.19
C GLU A 303 6.28 -29.53 44.85
N ALA A 304 6.48 -30.85 44.71
CA ALA A 304 6.90 -31.47 43.48
C ALA A 304 5.87 -31.27 42.37
N LYS A 305 4.57 -31.40 42.68
CA LYS A 305 3.49 -31.13 41.75
C LYS A 305 3.45 -29.67 41.31
N SER A 306 3.62 -28.71 42.24
CA SER A 306 3.66 -27.29 41.89
C SER A 306 4.82 -26.95 40.99
N VAL A 307 6.01 -27.53 41.17
CA VAL A 307 7.16 -27.32 40.30
C VAL A 307 6.93 -27.92 38.92
N LEU A 308 6.30 -29.08 38.85
CA LEU A 308 5.93 -29.73 37.57
C LEU A 308 4.97 -28.81 36.75
N ASP A 309 3.90 -28.34 37.42
CA ASP A 309 2.92 -27.43 36.76
C ASP A 309 3.58 -26.15 36.24
N GLN A 310 4.55 -25.60 36.97
CA GLN A 310 5.33 -24.43 36.50
C GLN A 310 6.21 -24.77 35.30
N ILE A 311 6.89 -25.93 35.31
CA ILE A 311 7.72 -26.36 34.17
C ILE A 311 6.86 -26.57 32.93
N VAL A 312 5.72 -27.23 33.04
CA VAL A 312 4.78 -27.46 31.94
C VAL A 312 4.28 -26.13 31.37
N ASN A 313 3.96 -25.16 32.24
CA ASN A 313 3.53 -23.82 31.81
C ASN A 313 4.63 -23.10 31.03
N VAL A 314 5.87 -23.09 31.54
CA VAL A 314 7.01 -22.49 30.85
C VAL A 314 7.31 -23.17 29.50
N ASP A 315 7.19 -24.51 29.45
CA ASP A 315 7.38 -25.27 28.21
C ASP A 315 6.28 -24.95 27.18
N ASN A 316 5.04 -24.81 27.59
CA ASN A 316 3.93 -24.37 26.72
C ASN A 316 4.21 -22.97 26.15
N GLN A 317 4.67 -22.03 26.98
CA GLN A 317 5.02 -20.69 26.52
C GLN A 317 6.23 -20.69 25.56
N LEU A 318 7.25 -21.52 25.80
CA LEU A 318 8.40 -21.68 24.90
C LEU A 318 7.98 -22.29 23.56
N ASN A 319 7.08 -23.27 23.56
CA ASN A 319 6.53 -23.87 22.35
C ASN A 319 5.75 -22.82 21.54
N GLU A 320 4.92 -22.00 22.20
CA GLU A 320 4.21 -20.91 21.57
C GLU A 320 5.15 -19.88 20.94
N LEU A 321 6.21 -19.50 21.67
CA LEU A 321 7.22 -18.58 21.11
C LEU A 321 8.00 -19.19 19.95
N THR A 322 8.26 -20.50 19.96
CA THR A 322 8.93 -21.18 18.85
C THR A 322 8.04 -21.18 17.61
N PHE A 323 6.75 -21.40 17.77
CA PHE A 323 5.78 -21.27 16.69
C PHE A 323 5.76 -19.87 16.10
N ARG A 324 5.71 -18.84 16.96
CA ARG A 324 5.76 -17.44 16.53
C ARG A 324 7.09 -17.04 15.90
N GLU A 325 8.21 -17.60 16.39
CA GLU A 325 9.51 -17.37 15.75
C GLU A 325 9.50 -17.87 14.31
N SER A 326 8.89 -19.02 14.05
CA SER A 326 8.73 -19.54 12.69
C SER A 326 7.90 -18.62 11.80
N GLU A 327 6.81 -18.04 12.31
CA GLU A 327 6.00 -17.06 11.57
C GLU A 327 6.78 -15.76 11.29
N ILE A 328 7.40 -15.19 12.34
CA ILE A 328 8.10 -13.91 12.24
C ILE A 328 9.35 -14.01 11.37
N SER A 329 10.05 -15.15 11.40
CA SER A 329 11.26 -15.38 10.59
C SER A 329 11.00 -15.33 9.08
N GLN A 330 9.75 -15.49 8.65
CA GLN A 330 9.36 -15.37 7.24
C GLN A 330 9.05 -13.93 6.84
N LEU A 331 8.73 -13.07 7.81
CA LEU A 331 8.30 -11.69 7.57
C LEU A 331 9.41 -10.67 7.84
N TYR A 332 10.33 -11.00 8.78
CA TYR A 332 11.34 -10.05 9.25
C TYR A 332 12.72 -10.68 9.32
N THR A 333 13.72 -9.86 9.11
CA THR A 333 15.12 -10.26 9.34
C THR A 333 15.44 -10.35 10.83
N LYS A 334 16.50 -11.10 11.20
CA LYS A 334 16.92 -11.28 12.60
C LYS A 334 17.28 -9.96 13.31
N GLU A 335 17.57 -8.91 12.55
CA GLU A 335 17.90 -7.58 13.08
C GLU A 335 16.69 -6.73 13.41
N HIS A 336 15.49 -7.13 12.97
CA HIS A 336 14.27 -6.39 13.21
C HIS A 336 13.92 -6.33 14.70
N PRO A 337 13.47 -5.16 15.24
CA PRO A 337 13.15 -5.00 16.65
C PRO A 337 12.17 -6.03 17.21
N THR A 338 11.14 -6.38 16.43
CA THR A 338 10.14 -7.40 16.80
C THR A 338 10.77 -8.79 16.96
N TYR A 339 11.71 -9.15 16.07
CA TYR A 339 12.42 -10.43 16.18
C TYR A 339 13.35 -10.45 17.39
N LYS A 340 14.07 -9.36 17.66
CA LYS A 340 14.93 -9.21 18.85
C LYS A 340 14.13 -9.31 20.17
N ALA A 341 12.99 -8.64 20.23
CA ALA A 341 12.11 -8.70 21.41
C ALA A 341 11.59 -10.14 21.69
N LEU A 342 11.27 -10.89 20.63
CA LEU A 342 10.86 -12.30 20.76
C LEU A 342 12.01 -13.17 21.27
N LEU A 343 13.23 -12.98 20.77
CA LEU A 343 14.41 -13.72 21.24
C LEU A 343 14.71 -13.42 22.71
N GLU A 344 14.56 -12.17 23.15
CA GLU A 344 14.79 -11.79 24.54
C GLU A 344 13.77 -12.42 25.49
N LYS A 345 12.48 -12.44 25.09
CA LYS A 345 11.45 -13.15 25.83
C LYS A 345 11.70 -14.64 25.92
N ARG A 346 12.11 -15.27 24.80
CA ARG A 346 12.52 -16.68 24.78
C ARG A 346 13.67 -16.95 25.74
N LYS A 347 14.67 -16.09 25.77
CA LYS A 347 15.80 -16.21 26.70
C LYS A 347 15.35 -16.15 28.16
N THR A 348 14.48 -15.20 28.48
CA THR A 348 13.92 -15.06 29.83
C THR A 348 13.22 -16.34 30.30
N LEU A 349 12.37 -16.92 29.44
CA LEU A 349 11.69 -18.20 29.76
C LEU A 349 12.66 -19.37 29.83
N GLN A 350 13.73 -19.42 29.02
CA GLN A 350 14.78 -20.41 29.11
C GLN A 350 15.52 -20.32 30.43
N ASP A 351 15.82 -19.10 30.92
CA ASP A 351 16.45 -18.87 32.22
C ASP A 351 15.53 -19.31 33.37
N GLU A 352 14.22 -19.04 33.27
CA GLU A 352 13.22 -19.49 34.23
C GLU A 352 13.13 -21.03 34.27
N LYS A 353 13.07 -21.69 33.10
CA LYS A 353 13.15 -23.13 32.99
C LYS A 353 14.40 -23.73 33.66
N SER A 354 15.54 -23.07 33.46
CA SER A 354 16.80 -23.48 34.08
C SER A 354 16.74 -23.39 35.61
N LYS A 355 16.13 -22.35 36.16
CA LYS A 355 15.91 -22.19 37.61
C LYS A 355 15.01 -23.27 38.19
N LEU A 356 13.90 -23.56 37.48
CA LEU A 356 12.98 -24.67 37.89
C LEU A 356 13.67 -26.02 37.86
N ASN A 357 14.48 -26.30 36.83
CA ASN A 357 15.23 -27.56 36.73
C ASN A 357 16.27 -27.67 37.87
N LYS A 358 16.91 -26.60 38.30
CA LYS A 358 17.80 -26.58 39.47
C LYS A 358 17.03 -26.90 40.76
N ARG A 359 15.78 -26.45 40.90
CA ARG A 359 14.93 -26.84 42.05
C ARG A 359 14.62 -28.33 42.04
N VAL A 360 14.31 -28.90 40.86
CA VAL A 360 14.09 -30.36 40.71
C VAL A 360 15.32 -31.14 41.15
N THR A 361 16.53 -30.72 40.75
CA THR A 361 17.78 -31.40 41.12
C THR A 361 18.10 -31.34 42.61
N ALA A 362 17.50 -30.42 43.35
CA ALA A 362 17.66 -30.33 44.81
C ALA A 362 16.64 -31.18 45.58
N MET A 363 15.68 -31.84 44.93
CA MET A 363 14.69 -32.72 45.51
C MET A 363 15.24 -34.12 45.76
N PRO A 364 14.64 -34.96 46.63
CA PRO A 364 14.98 -36.35 46.81
C PRO A 364 14.90 -37.16 45.48
N GLU A 365 15.76 -38.17 45.32
CA GLU A 365 15.87 -38.92 44.05
C GLU A 365 14.52 -39.51 43.58
N THR A 366 13.72 -40.03 44.49
CA THR A 366 12.39 -40.56 44.19
C THR A 366 11.44 -39.51 43.61
N GLN A 367 11.48 -38.27 44.11
CA GLN A 367 10.68 -37.18 43.61
C GLN A 367 11.21 -36.66 42.24
N GLN A 368 12.53 -36.61 42.05
CA GLN A 368 13.14 -36.28 40.77
C GLN A 368 12.74 -37.24 39.66
N GLU A 369 12.75 -38.54 39.94
CA GLU A 369 12.40 -39.55 38.94
C GLU A 369 10.92 -39.50 38.58
N ILE A 370 10.02 -39.26 39.54
CA ILE A 370 8.59 -39.06 39.27
C ILE A 370 8.39 -37.79 38.40
N LEU A 371 9.04 -36.70 38.72
CA LEU A 371 8.99 -35.45 37.93
C LEU A 371 9.51 -35.69 36.52
N ARG A 372 10.56 -36.48 36.36
CA ARG A 372 11.14 -36.81 35.05
C ARG A 372 10.17 -37.61 34.19
N LEU A 373 9.46 -38.58 34.79
CA LEU A 373 8.52 -39.47 34.11
C LEU A 373 7.14 -38.81 33.86
N SER A 374 6.82 -37.72 34.58
CA SER A 374 5.55 -36.97 34.47
C SER A 374 5.65 -35.79 33.49
N ARG A 375 6.85 -35.47 33.02
CA ARG A 375 7.16 -34.33 32.10
C ARG A 375 7.00 -34.76 30.65
#